data_2914bb7bc9c4a1a02d18962d796e024b
#
_entry.id   2914bb7bc9c4a1a02d18962d796e024b
#
_cell.length_a   1.000
_cell.length_b   1.000
_cell.length_c   1.000
_cell.angle_alpha   90.00
_cell.angle_beta   90.00
_cell.angle_gamma   90.00
#
_symmetry.space_group_name_H-M   'P 1'
#
loop_
_entity.id
_entity.type
_entity.pdbx_description
1 polymer ?
#
loop_
_entity_poly.entity_id
_entity_poly.type
_entity_poly.pdbx_seq_one_letter_code
_entity_poly.pdbx_strand_id
1 'polypeptide(L)'
;MSPADTARGGILIDRAPGSDRVLIATRVVAVVIIPFLVVAAFLLFVFPERTGELFAWAIAPPLSAYMLGSAYVGGIWFFVGVAVTKRWHRVAPGFPAVVVFAGALLVATLLHLDRFSQNLSFYTWVVLYATTPFAVAVLWWLQRRSDEGAAERRDARIPLGVRAVMLVVGAASLVTGAIMFLSPTLVIPIWAWDLTPLTARVLGAVLSLPGVVAAGFLRDDRWSSFRILFQAQLISLVAIVCSLIAGRDALYGDRVATPAFLALIAIALIGYAALTLTMEFRIRRAPAHPRA
;
A
#
# COMPACT_ATOMS: atom_id res chain seq x y z
N MET A 1 -14.69 18.52 46.99
CA MET A 1 -14.13 17.98 45.74
C MET A 1 -15.20 17.12 45.13
N SER A 2 -15.79 17.59 44.02
CA SER A 2 -16.96 16.98 43.34
C SER A 2 -16.51 15.93 42.36
N PRO A 3 -17.25 14.81 42.15
CA PRO A 3 -16.89 13.68 41.25
C PRO A 3 -17.07 13.99 39.75
N ALA A 4 -17.25 15.26 39.37
CA ALA A 4 -17.61 15.61 38.00
C ALA A 4 -16.44 15.92 37.05
N ASP A 5 -15.18 15.90 37.52
CA ASP A 5 -14.04 16.37 36.70
C ASP A 5 -13.19 15.25 36.05
N THR A 6 -13.57 13.98 36.24
CA THR A 6 -12.80 12.82 35.67
C THR A 6 -13.39 12.28 34.35
N ALA A 7 -14.46 12.87 33.83
CA ALA A 7 -15.17 12.29 32.68
C ALA A 7 -14.79 12.85 31.29
N ARG A 8 -13.90 13.82 31.16
CA ARG A 8 -13.61 14.50 29.86
C ARG A 8 -12.34 14.09 29.11
N GLY A 9 -11.53 13.19 29.67
CA GLY A 9 -10.26 12.75 29.05
C GLY A 9 -10.26 11.31 28.52
N GLY A 10 -11.31 10.52 28.74
CA GLY A 10 -11.25 9.06 28.64
C GLY A 10 -11.70 8.40 27.33
N ILE A 11 -12.20 9.13 26.35
CA ILE A 11 -12.91 8.52 25.19
C ILE A 11 -11.95 8.01 24.10
N LEU A 12 -10.71 8.47 24.04
CA LEU A 12 -9.77 8.10 22.98
C LEU A 12 -8.73 7.03 23.37
N ILE A 13 -8.58 6.69 24.64
CA ILE A 13 -7.52 5.78 25.11
C ILE A 13 -8.07 4.85 26.20
N ASP A 14 -9.11 4.08 25.91
CA ASP A 14 -9.47 2.95 26.76
C ASP A 14 -8.60 1.75 26.37
N ARG A 15 -7.45 1.63 27.01
CA ARG A 15 -6.49 0.53 26.85
C ARG A 15 -6.69 -0.49 27.95
N ALA A 16 -7.45 -1.53 27.66
CA ALA A 16 -7.13 -2.80 28.31
C ALA A 16 -5.80 -3.30 27.69
N PRO A 17 -4.72 -3.55 28.47
CA PRO A 17 -3.51 -4.21 27.99
C PRO A 17 -3.92 -5.54 27.35
N GLY A 18 -3.48 -5.80 26.09
CA GLY A 18 -3.75 -7.06 25.41
C GLY A 18 -5.02 -7.10 24.54
N SER A 19 -5.72 -6.00 24.30
CA SER A 19 -6.85 -6.04 23.37
C SER A 19 -6.36 -5.81 21.91
N ASP A 20 -6.36 -6.88 21.10
CA ASP A 20 -6.13 -6.83 19.64
C ASP A 20 -7.30 -6.12 18.93
N ARG A 21 -7.56 -4.86 19.29
CA ARG A 21 -8.64 -4.05 18.73
C ARG A 21 -8.07 -2.86 17.94
N VAL A 22 -8.68 -2.58 16.79
CA VAL A 22 -8.39 -1.36 16.03
C VAL A 22 -8.98 -0.16 16.78
N LEU A 23 -8.15 0.86 17.06
CA LEU A 23 -8.58 2.09 17.68
C LEU A 23 -9.59 2.84 16.80
N ILE A 24 -10.51 3.55 17.43
CA ILE A 24 -11.47 4.42 16.71
C ILE A 24 -10.73 5.46 15.88
N ALA A 25 -9.69 6.09 16.42
CA ALA A 25 -8.85 7.05 15.69
C ALA A 25 -8.25 6.44 14.40
N THR A 26 -7.79 5.18 14.45
CA THR A 26 -7.27 4.47 13.27
C THR A 26 -8.33 4.28 12.19
N ARG A 27 -9.56 3.95 12.58
CA ARG A 27 -10.68 3.83 11.66
C ARG A 27 -11.09 5.18 11.07
N VAL A 28 -11.11 6.24 11.88
CA VAL A 28 -11.42 7.60 11.42
C VAL A 28 -10.40 8.04 10.37
N VAL A 29 -9.10 7.86 10.63
CA VAL A 29 -8.05 8.18 9.66
C VAL A 29 -8.23 7.37 8.37
N ALA A 30 -8.53 6.08 8.45
CA ALA A 30 -8.80 5.25 7.28
C ALA A 30 -10.00 5.77 6.46
N VAL A 31 -11.12 6.09 7.12
CA VAL A 31 -12.32 6.62 6.46
C VAL A 31 -12.05 7.99 5.82
N VAL A 32 -11.23 8.83 6.43
CA VAL A 32 -10.84 10.13 5.86
C VAL A 32 -9.94 9.95 4.63
N ILE A 33 -9.02 8.99 4.62
CA ILE A 33 -8.10 8.76 3.49
C ILE A 33 -8.84 8.18 2.26
N ILE A 34 -9.84 7.32 2.44
CA ILE A 34 -10.53 6.62 1.34
C ILE A 34 -11.05 7.58 0.25
N PRO A 35 -11.81 8.65 0.54
CA PRO A 35 -12.30 9.57 -0.49
C PRO A 35 -11.19 10.18 -1.34
N PHE A 36 -10.06 10.54 -0.74
CA PHE A 36 -8.92 11.09 -1.49
C PHE A 36 -8.34 10.07 -2.47
N LEU A 37 -8.18 8.81 -2.04
CA LEU A 37 -7.70 7.75 -2.92
C LEU A 37 -8.70 7.44 -4.05
N VAL A 38 -10.02 7.47 -3.76
CA VAL A 38 -11.07 7.24 -4.75
C VAL A 38 -11.04 8.33 -5.82
N VAL A 39 -11.02 9.60 -5.41
CA VAL A 39 -10.95 10.73 -6.34
C VAL A 39 -9.66 10.68 -7.16
N ALA A 40 -8.53 10.42 -6.51
CA ALA A 40 -7.24 10.31 -7.19
C ALA A 40 -7.22 9.16 -8.20
N ALA A 41 -7.68 7.97 -7.83
CA ALA A 41 -7.78 6.83 -8.75
C ALA A 41 -8.72 7.15 -9.94
N PHE A 42 -9.87 7.76 -9.67
CA PHE A 42 -10.80 8.19 -10.71
C PHE A 42 -10.15 9.14 -11.71
N LEU A 43 -9.48 10.20 -11.23
CA LEU A 43 -8.81 11.17 -12.10
C LEU A 43 -7.70 10.53 -12.94
N LEU A 44 -6.91 9.64 -12.34
CA LEU A 44 -5.80 8.98 -13.00
C LEU A 44 -6.23 7.96 -14.05
N PHE A 45 -7.37 7.29 -13.87
CA PHE A 45 -7.89 6.31 -14.83
C PHE A 45 -8.76 6.94 -15.92
N VAL A 46 -9.56 7.94 -15.56
CA VAL A 46 -10.54 8.52 -16.51
C VAL A 46 -9.97 9.68 -17.30
N PHE A 47 -9.05 10.44 -16.70
CA PHE A 47 -8.46 11.64 -17.31
C PHE A 47 -6.93 11.62 -17.29
N PRO A 48 -6.27 10.52 -17.76
CA PRO A 48 -4.81 10.36 -17.64
C PRO A 48 -4.02 11.41 -18.43
N GLU A 49 -4.58 11.92 -19.53
CA GLU A 49 -3.95 12.95 -20.36
C GLU A 49 -4.14 14.37 -19.81
N ARG A 50 -5.08 14.56 -18.89
CA ARG A 50 -5.41 15.85 -18.30
C ARG A 50 -4.91 15.98 -16.86
N THR A 51 -3.94 15.16 -16.45
CA THR A 51 -3.41 15.18 -15.09
C THR A 51 -2.79 16.53 -14.71
N GLY A 52 -2.21 17.26 -15.66
CA GLY A 52 -1.69 18.61 -15.43
C GLY A 52 -2.76 19.62 -15.01
N GLU A 53 -4.02 19.42 -15.40
CA GLU A 53 -5.14 20.30 -15.07
C GLU A 53 -5.91 19.81 -13.83
N LEU A 54 -6.16 18.50 -13.76
CA LEU A 54 -7.10 17.90 -12.82
C LEU A 54 -6.43 17.22 -11.62
N PHE A 55 -5.15 16.85 -11.75
CA PHE A 55 -4.37 16.20 -10.71
C PHE A 55 -3.26 17.12 -10.18
N ALA A 56 -2.43 16.64 -9.26
CA ALA A 56 -1.41 17.45 -8.61
C ALA A 56 -0.25 17.87 -9.53
N TRP A 57 0.05 17.09 -10.58
CA TRP A 57 1.06 17.43 -11.61
C TRP A 57 0.75 16.73 -12.94
N ALA A 58 1.38 17.18 -14.01
CA ALA A 58 1.29 16.55 -15.33
C ALA A 58 2.06 15.22 -15.34
N ILE A 59 1.35 14.11 -15.56
CA ILE A 59 1.90 12.76 -15.63
C ILE A 59 1.86 12.29 -17.07
N ALA A 60 3.03 12.05 -17.65
CA ALA A 60 3.16 11.50 -19.00
C ALA A 60 4.21 10.37 -19.00
N PRO A 61 4.01 9.33 -19.83
CA PRO A 61 2.79 9.01 -20.59
C PRO A 61 1.60 8.59 -19.70
N PRO A 62 0.38 8.45 -20.24
CA PRO A 62 -0.82 8.00 -19.51
C PRO A 62 -0.62 6.72 -18.72
N LEU A 63 0.22 5.80 -19.18
CA LEU A 63 0.56 4.57 -18.49
C LEU A 63 1.10 4.84 -17.06
N SER A 64 1.89 5.88 -16.87
CA SER A 64 2.39 6.26 -15.54
C SER A 64 1.26 6.69 -14.59
N ALA A 65 0.25 7.40 -15.11
CA ALA A 65 -0.95 7.77 -14.34
C ALA A 65 -1.74 6.51 -13.93
N TYR A 66 -1.96 5.60 -14.87
CA TYR A 66 -2.62 4.32 -14.60
C TYR A 66 -1.88 3.48 -13.55
N MET A 67 -0.53 3.44 -13.58
CA MET A 67 0.27 2.73 -12.58
C MET A 67 0.06 3.28 -11.17
N LEU A 68 0.07 4.60 -11.01
CA LEU A 68 -0.23 5.24 -9.73
C LEU A 68 -1.67 4.99 -9.30
N GLY A 69 -2.63 5.09 -10.23
CA GLY A 69 -4.04 4.76 -10.00
C GLY A 69 -4.23 3.32 -9.50
N SER A 70 -3.48 2.37 -10.05
CA SER A 70 -3.51 0.96 -9.65
C SER A 70 -3.05 0.76 -8.20
N ALA A 71 -2.03 1.50 -7.76
CA ALA A 71 -1.61 1.48 -6.36
C ALA A 71 -2.69 2.05 -5.42
N TYR A 72 -3.40 3.11 -5.85
CA TYR A 72 -4.49 3.69 -5.07
C TYR A 72 -5.69 2.76 -4.94
N VAL A 73 -6.04 2.01 -5.97
CA VAL A 73 -7.13 1.01 -5.90
C VAL A 73 -6.84 -0.06 -4.84
N GLY A 74 -5.61 -0.56 -4.78
CA GLY A 74 -5.17 -1.44 -3.69
C GLY A 74 -5.20 -0.77 -2.33
N GLY A 75 -4.76 0.50 -2.27
CA GLY A 75 -4.83 1.32 -1.07
C GLY A 75 -6.25 1.51 -0.55
N ILE A 76 -7.23 1.74 -1.44
CA ILE A 76 -8.65 1.82 -1.09
C ILE A 76 -9.10 0.53 -0.40
N TRP A 77 -8.79 -0.63 -0.99
CA TRP A 77 -9.13 -1.92 -0.38
C TRP A 77 -8.51 -2.10 1.00
N PHE A 78 -7.23 -1.76 1.15
CA PHE A 78 -6.55 -1.82 2.44
C PHE A 78 -7.22 -0.93 3.49
N PHE A 79 -7.49 0.34 3.19
CA PHE A 79 -8.12 1.26 4.14
C PHE A 79 -9.59 0.92 4.43
N VAL A 80 -10.34 0.39 3.47
CA VAL A 80 -11.65 -0.22 3.74
C VAL A 80 -11.50 -1.38 4.73
N GLY A 81 -10.51 -2.24 4.54
CA GLY A 81 -10.16 -3.30 5.49
C GLY A 81 -9.89 -2.76 6.90
N VAL A 82 -9.10 -1.67 7.01
CA VAL A 82 -8.84 -1.00 8.31
C VAL A 82 -10.11 -0.45 8.94
N ALA A 83 -10.99 0.16 8.15
CA ALA A 83 -12.23 0.76 8.65
C ALA A 83 -13.22 -0.29 9.21
N VAL A 84 -13.30 -1.47 8.57
CA VAL A 84 -14.31 -2.49 8.93
C VAL A 84 -13.81 -3.56 9.89
N THR A 85 -12.49 -3.88 9.90
CA THR A 85 -11.97 -4.93 10.77
C THR A 85 -12.02 -4.54 12.24
N LYS A 86 -12.21 -5.52 13.11
CA LYS A 86 -12.18 -5.32 14.56
C LYS A 86 -10.81 -5.63 15.16
N ARG A 87 -9.97 -6.41 14.46
CA ARG A 87 -8.70 -6.92 14.96
C ARG A 87 -7.52 -6.19 14.32
N TRP A 88 -6.62 -5.69 15.17
CA TRP A 88 -5.47 -4.91 14.76
C TRP A 88 -4.45 -5.74 13.93
N HIS A 89 -4.16 -6.97 14.36
CA HIS A 89 -3.18 -7.82 13.66
C HIS A 89 -3.50 -8.02 12.18
N ARG A 90 -4.78 -7.97 11.78
CA ARG A 90 -5.21 -8.15 10.37
C ARG A 90 -4.76 -7.04 9.43
N VAL A 91 -4.36 -5.90 9.97
CA VAL A 91 -3.98 -4.71 9.19
C VAL A 91 -2.61 -4.16 9.60
N ALA A 92 -2.12 -4.54 10.77
CA ALA A 92 -0.89 -4.03 11.35
C ALA A 92 0.32 -4.06 10.40
N PRO A 93 0.60 -5.15 9.61
CA PRO A 93 1.76 -5.21 8.74
C PRO A 93 1.72 -4.21 7.58
N GLY A 94 0.54 -3.66 7.24
CA GLY A 94 0.40 -2.65 6.19
C GLY A 94 0.78 -1.24 6.62
N PHE A 95 0.71 -0.92 7.91
CA PHE A 95 0.97 0.43 8.41
C PHE A 95 2.39 0.92 8.13
N PRO A 96 3.47 0.14 8.40
CA PRO A 96 4.82 0.55 8.02
C PRO A 96 4.97 0.81 6.52
N ALA A 97 4.31 0.02 5.68
CA ALA A 97 4.34 0.22 4.24
C ALA A 97 3.68 1.54 3.82
N VAL A 98 2.54 1.89 4.44
CA VAL A 98 1.88 3.19 4.22
C VAL A 98 2.78 4.34 4.68
N VAL A 99 3.45 4.22 5.83
CA VAL A 99 4.38 5.26 6.34
C VAL A 99 5.52 5.49 5.36
N VAL A 100 6.16 4.41 4.87
CA VAL A 100 7.27 4.51 3.90
C VAL A 100 6.78 5.10 2.58
N PHE A 101 5.67 4.60 2.04
CA PHE A 101 5.10 5.08 0.79
C PHE A 101 4.71 6.56 0.86
N ALA A 102 3.91 6.95 1.86
CA ALA A 102 3.45 8.32 2.01
C ALA A 102 4.59 9.29 2.34
N GLY A 103 5.56 8.86 3.15
CA GLY A 103 6.78 9.61 3.43
C GLY A 103 7.64 9.82 2.18
N ALA A 104 7.81 8.79 1.37
CA ALA A 104 8.52 8.90 0.09
C ALA A 104 7.81 9.87 -0.87
N LEU A 105 6.47 9.83 -0.95
CA LEU A 105 5.73 10.79 -1.77
C LEU A 105 5.84 12.22 -1.25
N LEU A 106 5.85 12.43 0.06
CA LEU A 106 6.15 13.75 0.64
C LEU A 106 7.54 14.24 0.22
N VAL A 107 8.57 13.40 0.35
CA VAL A 107 9.94 13.76 -0.05
C VAL A 107 10.01 14.03 -1.56
N ALA A 108 9.39 13.19 -2.40
CA ALA A 108 9.34 13.42 -3.84
C ALA A 108 8.65 14.76 -4.18
N THR A 109 7.60 15.12 -3.46
CA THR A 109 6.91 16.41 -3.61
C THR A 109 7.84 17.57 -3.28
N LEU A 110 8.52 17.52 -2.13
CA LEU A 110 9.46 18.57 -1.71
C LEU A 110 10.65 18.76 -2.66
N LEU A 111 11.12 17.66 -3.28
CA LEU A 111 12.22 17.69 -4.25
C LEU A 111 11.82 18.25 -5.62
N HIS A 112 10.51 18.33 -5.91
CA HIS A 112 9.97 18.67 -7.23
C HIS A 112 8.82 19.68 -7.18
N LEU A 113 8.81 20.59 -6.20
CA LEU A 113 7.73 21.57 -6.04
C LEU A 113 7.45 22.39 -7.31
N ASP A 114 8.50 22.63 -8.10
CA ASP A 114 8.44 23.35 -9.39
C ASP A 114 7.66 22.61 -10.48
N ARG A 115 7.39 21.31 -10.30
CA ARG A 115 6.68 20.46 -11.27
C ARG A 115 5.21 20.31 -10.97
N PHE A 116 4.76 20.77 -9.81
CA PHE A 116 3.37 20.63 -9.39
C PHE A 116 2.50 21.76 -9.91
N SER A 117 1.26 21.40 -10.30
CA SER A 117 0.22 22.34 -10.69
C SER A 117 -0.33 23.05 -9.46
N GLN A 118 -0.44 24.39 -9.49
CA GLN A 118 -0.95 25.18 -8.34
C GLN A 118 -2.48 25.15 -8.32
N ASN A 119 -3.09 23.97 -8.26
CA ASN A 119 -4.52 23.73 -8.28
C ASN A 119 -5.03 23.10 -6.96
N LEU A 120 -6.34 22.92 -6.81
CA LEU A 120 -6.95 22.31 -5.63
C LEU A 120 -6.42 20.90 -5.36
N SER A 121 -6.19 20.11 -6.40
CA SER A 121 -5.64 18.75 -6.28
C SER A 121 -4.23 18.76 -5.69
N PHE A 122 -3.39 19.73 -6.06
CA PHE A 122 -2.06 19.91 -5.48
C PHE A 122 -2.13 20.23 -3.98
N TYR A 123 -2.96 21.20 -3.58
CA TYR A 123 -3.07 21.54 -2.15
C TYR A 123 -3.63 20.38 -1.34
N THR A 124 -4.59 19.64 -1.89
CA THR A 124 -5.13 18.41 -1.28
C THR A 124 -4.04 17.34 -1.14
N TRP A 125 -3.24 17.15 -2.19
CA TRP A 125 -2.08 16.25 -2.20
C TRP A 125 -1.07 16.62 -1.10
N VAL A 126 -0.68 17.89 -1.02
CA VAL A 126 0.29 18.35 -0.01
C VAL A 126 -0.24 18.12 1.40
N VAL A 127 -1.48 18.48 1.69
CA VAL A 127 -2.09 18.26 3.00
C VAL A 127 -2.11 16.76 3.33
N LEU A 128 -2.52 15.92 2.38
CA LEU A 128 -2.60 14.48 2.58
C LEU A 128 -1.21 13.89 2.91
N TYR A 129 -0.19 14.18 2.10
CA TYR A 129 1.14 13.60 2.27
C TYR A 129 1.98 14.29 3.35
N ALA A 130 1.68 15.53 3.74
CA ALA A 130 2.28 16.16 4.90
C ALA A 130 1.71 15.64 6.24
N THR A 131 0.51 15.07 6.25
CA THR A 131 -0.14 14.61 7.48
C THR A 131 -0.16 13.08 7.63
N THR A 132 -0.45 12.35 6.55
CA THR A 132 -0.67 10.89 6.59
C THR A 132 0.52 10.10 7.14
N PRO A 133 1.78 10.28 6.71
CA PRO A 133 2.88 9.45 7.20
C PRO A 133 3.06 9.57 8.71
N PHE A 134 2.90 10.76 9.27
CA PHE A 134 3.02 11.00 10.70
C PHE A 134 1.83 10.43 11.48
N ALA A 135 0.60 10.69 11.01
CA ALA A 135 -0.60 10.16 11.65
C ALA A 135 -0.60 8.63 11.68
N VAL A 136 -0.27 7.99 10.55
CA VAL A 136 -0.20 6.53 10.44
C VAL A 136 0.94 5.96 11.27
N ALA A 137 2.11 6.63 11.33
CA ALA A 137 3.23 6.21 12.16
C ALA A 137 2.87 6.27 13.65
N VAL A 138 2.23 7.33 14.12
CA VAL A 138 1.76 7.47 15.50
C VAL A 138 0.75 6.37 15.82
N LEU A 139 -0.26 6.15 14.98
CA LEU A 139 -1.27 5.11 15.17
C LEU A 139 -0.66 3.72 15.22
N TRP A 140 0.30 3.43 14.35
CA TRP A 140 1.05 2.17 14.37
C TRP A 140 1.86 2.03 15.67
N TRP A 141 2.59 3.05 16.06
CA TRP A 141 3.40 3.02 17.28
C TRP A 141 2.55 2.81 18.52
N LEU A 142 1.38 3.45 18.60
CA LEU A 142 0.44 3.30 19.69
C LEU A 142 -0.13 1.87 19.79
N GLN A 143 -0.33 1.17 18.65
CA GLN A 143 -0.97 -0.14 18.60
C GLN A 143 0.00 -1.32 18.40
N ARG A 144 1.29 -1.07 18.16
CA ARG A 144 2.29 -2.12 17.86
C ARG A 144 2.41 -3.25 18.90
N ARG A 145 1.97 -3.01 20.11
CA ARG A 145 1.98 -3.98 21.22
C ARG A 145 0.59 -4.52 21.57
N SER A 146 -0.43 -4.17 20.80
CA SER A 146 -1.81 -4.62 21.06
C SER A 146 -2.07 -6.05 20.60
N ASP A 147 -1.25 -6.58 19.68
CA ASP A 147 -1.32 -7.96 19.21
C ASP A 147 -0.42 -8.85 20.07
N GLU A 148 -1.01 -9.83 20.74
CA GLU A 148 -0.31 -10.83 21.57
C GLU A 148 0.17 -12.05 20.76
N GLY A 149 0.01 -12.05 19.45
CA GLY A 149 0.44 -13.14 18.58
C GLY A 149 -0.49 -14.37 18.59
N ALA A 150 -1.65 -14.26 19.24
CA ALA A 150 -2.60 -15.37 19.31
C ALA A 150 -3.21 -15.68 17.91
N ALA A 151 -3.28 -16.97 17.57
CA ALA A 151 -3.93 -17.42 16.33
C ALA A 151 -5.46 -17.21 16.42
N GLU A 152 -6.08 -16.90 15.29
CA GLU A 152 -7.54 -16.87 15.23
C GLU A 152 -8.12 -18.29 15.31
N ARG A 153 -9.41 -18.39 15.65
CA ARG A 153 -10.12 -19.68 15.74
C ARG A 153 -9.97 -20.55 14.51
N ARG A 154 -9.88 -19.92 13.34
CA ARG A 154 -9.52 -20.56 12.06
C ARG A 154 -8.46 -19.69 11.41
N ASP A 155 -7.23 -20.08 11.54
CA ASP A 155 -6.08 -19.44 10.90
C ASP A 155 -5.21 -20.50 10.25
N ALA A 156 -4.36 -20.06 9.33
CA ALA A 156 -3.39 -20.93 8.68
C ALA A 156 -2.03 -20.26 8.73
N ARG A 157 -1.00 -21.05 8.94
CA ARG A 157 0.37 -20.54 8.87
C ARG A 157 0.89 -20.55 7.44
N ILE A 158 1.51 -19.46 7.05
CA ILE A 158 2.18 -19.33 5.75
C ILE A 158 3.44 -20.19 5.77
N PRO A 159 3.61 -21.16 4.85
CA PRO A 159 4.78 -22.02 4.81
C PRO A 159 6.09 -21.25 4.69
N LEU A 160 7.15 -21.73 5.36
CA LEU A 160 8.45 -21.06 5.37
C LEU A 160 9.00 -20.81 3.96
N GLY A 161 8.88 -21.76 3.04
CA GLY A 161 9.32 -21.58 1.65
C GLY A 161 8.61 -20.44 0.94
N VAL A 162 7.27 -20.28 1.17
CA VAL A 162 6.50 -19.17 0.63
C VAL A 162 6.96 -17.83 1.23
N ARG A 163 7.16 -17.79 2.54
CA ARG A 163 7.68 -16.59 3.22
C ARG A 163 9.05 -16.20 2.68
N ALA A 164 9.95 -17.17 2.48
CA ALA A 164 11.27 -16.92 1.91
C ALA A 164 11.18 -16.33 0.49
N VAL A 165 10.33 -16.90 -0.38
CA VAL A 165 10.09 -16.37 -1.73
C VAL A 165 9.54 -14.95 -1.66
N MET A 166 8.54 -14.70 -0.81
CA MET A 166 7.96 -13.36 -0.65
C MET A 166 8.97 -12.34 -0.12
N LEU A 167 9.87 -12.74 0.79
CA LEU A 167 10.96 -11.90 1.29
C LEU A 167 11.95 -11.55 0.17
N VAL A 168 12.36 -12.52 -0.67
CA VAL A 168 13.28 -12.27 -1.78
C VAL A 168 12.65 -11.35 -2.82
N VAL A 169 11.41 -11.63 -3.24
CA VAL A 169 10.67 -10.79 -4.20
C VAL A 169 10.43 -9.39 -3.63
N GLY A 170 10.02 -9.30 -2.36
CA GLY A 170 9.82 -8.03 -1.67
C GLY A 170 11.12 -7.22 -1.55
N ALA A 171 12.23 -7.86 -1.20
CA ALA A 171 13.54 -7.21 -1.13
C ALA A 171 13.98 -6.70 -2.52
N ALA A 172 13.82 -7.49 -3.58
CA ALA A 172 14.11 -7.07 -4.94
C ALA A 172 13.26 -5.84 -5.35
N SER A 173 11.96 -5.86 -5.05
CA SER A 173 11.06 -4.74 -5.29
C SER A 173 11.47 -3.49 -4.52
N LEU A 174 11.82 -3.63 -3.24
CA LEU A 174 12.28 -2.53 -2.39
C LEU A 174 13.58 -1.91 -2.90
N VAL A 175 14.55 -2.76 -3.28
CA VAL A 175 15.84 -2.30 -3.84
C VAL A 175 15.61 -1.56 -5.16
N THR A 176 14.80 -2.13 -6.07
CA THR A 176 14.45 -1.45 -7.33
C THR A 176 13.77 -0.11 -7.06
N GLY A 177 12.79 -0.10 -6.15
CA GLY A 177 12.10 1.13 -5.73
C GLY A 177 13.06 2.17 -5.13
N ALA A 178 13.99 1.74 -4.29
CA ALA A 178 15.02 2.62 -3.71
C ALA A 178 15.95 3.21 -4.78
N ILE A 179 16.38 2.41 -5.77
CA ILE A 179 17.22 2.90 -6.88
C ILE A 179 16.42 3.93 -7.71
N MET A 180 15.17 3.63 -8.06
CA MET A 180 14.29 4.56 -8.79
C MET A 180 14.07 5.86 -8.03
N PHE A 181 13.99 5.80 -6.70
CA PHE A 181 13.76 6.95 -5.86
C PHE A 181 15.02 7.81 -5.69
N LEU A 182 16.15 7.19 -5.36
CA LEU A 182 17.40 7.88 -5.03
C LEU A 182 18.17 8.32 -6.28
N SER A 183 18.13 7.51 -7.34
CA SER A 183 18.93 7.71 -8.57
C SER A 183 18.07 7.50 -9.82
N PRO A 184 17.01 8.31 -10.04
CA PRO A 184 16.09 8.12 -11.17
C PRO A 184 16.79 8.15 -12.52
N THR A 185 17.86 8.91 -12.66
CA THR A 185 18.65 9.03 -13.91
C THR A 185 19.28 7.72 -14.37
N LEU A 186 19.55 6.78 -13.45
CA LEU A 186 20.06 5.44 -13.79
C LEU A 186 18.99 4.55 -14.40
N VAL A 187 17.73 4.73 -13.99
CA VAL A 187 16.62 3.83 -14.36
C VAL A 187 15.85 4.34 -15.58
N ILE A 188 15.67 5.66 -15.71
CA ILE A 188 14.89 6.28 -16.80
C ILE A 188 15.33 5.77 -18.18
N PRO A 189 16.62 5.70 -18.56
CA PRO A 189 17.03 5.28 -19.89
C PRO A 189 16.69 3.82 -20.24
N ILE A 190 16.57 2.96 -19.24
CA ILE A 190 16.36 1.52 -19.40
C ILE A 190 14.93 1.07 -19.09
N TRP A 191 14.08 1.97 -18.54
CA TRP A 191 12.73 1.62 -18.11
C TRP A 191 11.83 1.28 -19.30
N ALA A 192 10.77 0.52 -19.05
CA ALA A 192 9.88 0.00 -20.08
C ALA A 192 9.08 1.07 -20.84
N TRP A 193 8.93 2.27 -20.29
CA TRP A 193 8.28 3.45 -20.92
C TRP A 193 8.94 4.73 -20.42
N ASP A 194 8.56 5.89 -20.99
CA ASP A 194 9.14 7.17 -20.59
C ASP A 194 8.77 7.55 -19.15
N LEU A 195 9.76 8.03 -18.41
CA LEU A 195 9.60 8.53 -17.06
C LEU A 195 10.26 9.90 -16.91
N THR A 196 9.61 10.77 -16.14
CA THR A 196 10.28 11.95 -15.56
C THR A 196 10.94 11.58 -14.23
N PRO A 197 11.90 12.36 -13.73
CA PRO A 197 12.51 12.11 -12.40
C PRO A 197 11.48 12.07 -11.26
N LEU A 198 10.43 12.92 -11.31
CA LEU A 198 9.34 12.91 -10.35
C LEU A 198 8.55 11.59 -10.44
N THR A 199 8.13 11.21 -11.65
CA THR A 199 7.36 9.98 -11.86
C THR A 199 8.15 8.73 -11.49
N ALA A 200 9.46 8.69 -11.78
CA ALA A 200 10.34 7.60 -11.35
C ALA A 200 10.39 7.46 -9.82
N ARG A 201 10.50 8.58 -9.07
CA ARG A 201 10.43 8.56 -7.61
C ARG A 201 9.08 8.08 -7.09
N VAL A 202 7.99 8.53 -7.70
CA VAL A 202 6.63 8.10 -7.33
C VAL A 202 6.46 6.59 -7.56
N LEU A 203 6.89 6.06 -8.70
CA LEU A 203 6.86 4.61 -8.96
C LEU A 203 7.80 3.84 -8.02
N GLY A 204 8.96 4.41 -7.70
CA GLY A 204 9.86 3.85 -6.69
C GLY A 204 9.20 3.73 -5.32
N ALA A 205 8.43 4.74 -4.92
CA ALA A 205 7.62 4.67 -3.69
C ALA A 205 6.56 3.56 -3.77
N VAL A 206 5.88 3.38 -4.90
CA VAL A 206 4.93 2.27 -5.11
C VAL A 206 5.63 0.91 -4.96
N LEU A 207 6.81 0.73 -5.57
CA LEU A 207 7.59 -0.50 -5.47
C LEU A 207 8.12 -0.80 -4.06
N SER A 208 8.16 0.19 -3.17
CA SER A 208 8.52 -0.05 -1.77
C SER A 208 7.45 -0.82 -0.99
N LEU A 209 6.17 -0.72 -1.39
CA LEU A 209 5.04 -1.30 -0.66
C LEU A 209 5.17 -2.82 -0.45
N PRO A 210 5.34 -3.67 -1.49
CA PRO A 210 5.45 -5.10 -1.30
C PRO A 210 6.69 -5.49 -0.49
N GLY A 211 7.78 -4.73 -0.58
CA GLY A 211 9.01 -4.99 0.16
C GLY A 211 8.84 -4.76 1.66
N VAL A 212 8.24 -3.64 2.04
CA VAL A 212 7.99 -3.32 3.45
C VAL A 212 6.96 -4.29 4.06
N VAL A 213 5.92 -4.66 3.31
CA VAL A 213 4.96 -5.69 3.75
C VAL A 213 5.65 -7.03 3.94
N ALA A 214 6.53 -7.43 3.00
CA ALA A 214 7.25 -8.69 3.08
C ALA A 214 8.16 -8.78 4.32
N ALA A 215 8.75 -7.68 4.78
CA ALA A 215 9.52 -7.66 6.02
C ALA A 215 8.68 -8.08 7.26
N GLY A 216 7.37 -7.94 7.20
CA GLY A 216 6.45 -8.44 8.23
C GLY A 216 6.52 -9.96 8.41
N PHE A 217 6.85 -10.74 7.36
CA PHE A 217 7.00 -12.19 7.44
C PHE A 217 8.16 -12.66 8.32
N LEU A 218 9.08 -11.78 8.67
CA LEU A 218 10.15 -12.10 9.63
C LEU A 218 9.61 -12.24 11.07
N ARG A 219 8.43 -11.67 11.36
CA ARG A 219 7.86 -11.62 12.72
C ARG A 219 6.52 -12.34 12.85
N ASP A 220 5.79 -12.49 11.76
CA ASP A 220 4.46 -13.09 11.76
C ASP A 220 4.30 -14.05 10.58
N ASP A 221 3.72 -15.21 10.83
CA ASP A 221 3.44 -16.22 9.81
C ASP A 221 1.93 -16.52 9.67
N ARG A 222 1.07 -15.78 10.40
CA ARG A 222 -0.39 -15.96 10.37
C ARG A 222 -0.96 -15.40 9.06
N TRP A 223 -1.74 -16.20 8.37
CA TRP A 223 -2.43 -15.74 7.19
C TRP A 223 -3.40 -14.59 7.48
N SER A 224 -4.11 -14.65 8.62
CA SER A 224 -5.03 -13.60 9.06
C SER A 224 -4.38 -12.20 9.06
N SER A 225 -3.10 -12.09 9.40
CA SER A 225 -2.34 -10.83 9.43
C SER A 225 -2.06 -10.25 8.04
N PHE A 226 -1.97 -11.11 7.01
CA PHE A 226 -1.59 -10.69 5.66
C PHE A 226 -2.75 -10.76 4.65
N ARG A 227 -3.86 -11.39 4.99
CA ARG A 227 -4.99 -11.65 4.10
C ARG A 227 -5.48 -10.40 3.37
N ILE A 228 -5.73 -9.31 4.10
CA ILE A 228 -6.22 -8.03 3.53
C ILE A 228 -5.17 -7.43 2.61
N LEU A 229 -3.89 -7.52 2.96
CA LEU A 229 -2.78 -7.01 2.15
C LEU A 229 -2.61 -7.80 0.85
N PHE A 230 -2.77 -9.13 0.89
CA PHE A 230 -2.75 -9.96 -0.32
C PHE A 230 -3.92 -9.65 -1.24
N GLN A 231 -5.11 -9.42 -0.68
CA GLN A 231 -6.28 -8.99 -1.47
C GLN A 231 -6.04 -7.61 -2.11
N ALA A 232 -5.52 -6.64 -1.34
CA ALA A 232 -5.15 -5.31 -1.85
C ALA A 232 -4.13 -5.41 -2.99
N GLN A 233 -3.10 -6.24 -2.82
CA GLN A 233 -2.06 -6.46 -3.83
C GLN A 233 -2.64 -7.12 -5.09
N LEU A 234 -3.52 -8.12 -4.96
CA LEU A 234 -4.19 -8.74 -6.10
C LEU A 234 -5.02 -7.73 -6.89
N ILE A 235 -5.80 -6.91 -6.20
CA ILE A 235 -6.60 -5.85 -6.82
C ILE A 235 -5.69 -4.86 -7.56
N SER A 236 -4.58 -4.42 -6.95
CA SER A 236 -3.59 -3.59 -7.61
C SER A 236 -2.99 -4.28 -8.86
N LEU A 237 -2.63 -5.56 -8.77
CA LEU A 237 -2.05 -6.29 -9.89
C LEU A 237 -3.03 -6.46 -11.06
N VAL A 238 -4.31 -6.72 -10.77
CA VAL A 238 -5.36 -6.74 -11.81
C VAL A 238 -5.49 -5.36 -12.47
N ALA A 239 -5.52 -4.29 -11.66
CA ALA A 239 -5.55 -2.93 -12.18
C ALA A 239 -4.30 -2.59 -13.02
N ILE A 240 -3.10 -3.04 -12.61
CA ILE A 240 -1.86 -2.90 -13.39
C ILE A 240 -1.95 -3.63 -14.72
N VAL A 241 -2.49 -4.86 -14.78
CA VAL A 241 -2.68 -5.58 -16.04
C VAL A 241 -3.64 -4.84 -16.96
N CYS A 242 -4.77 -4.35 -16.45
CA CYS A 242 -5.67 -3.49 -17.22
C CYS A 242 -4.97 -2.22 -17.73
N SER A 243 -4.13 -1.60 -16.89
CA SER A 243 -3.33 -0.43 -17.23
C SER A 243 -2.32 -0.70 -18.34
N LEU A 244 -1.65 -1.84 -18.30
CA LEU A 244 -0.70 -2.28 -19.34
C LEU A 244 -1.40 -2.52 -20.68
N ILE A 245 -2.61 -3.07 -20.66
CA ILE A 245 -3.41 -3.26 -21.88
C ILE A 245 -3.85 -1.90 -22.44
N ALA A 246 -4.33 -1.00 -21.58
CA ALA A 246 -4.80 0.32 -22.00
C ALA A 246 -3.67 1.24 -22.46
N GLY A 247 -2.49 1.17 -21.85
CA GLY A 247 -1.33 2.00 -22.15
C GLY A 247 -0.23 1.30 -22.94
N ARG A 248 -0.54 0.20 -23.63
CA ARG A 248 0.43 -0.63 -24.36
C ARG A 248 1.28 0.14 -25.37
N ASP A 249 0.70 1.16 -25.99
CA ASP A 249 1.38 1.96 -27.03
C ASP A 249 2.52 2.82 -26.45
N ALA A 250 2.57 3.00 -25.13
CA ALA A 250 3.67 3.68 -24.45
C ALA A 250 4.86 2.75 -24.13
N LEU A 251 4.72 1.43 -24.32
CA LEU A 251 5.78 0.47 -24.01
C LEU A 251 6.82 0.40 -25.14
N TYR A 252 8.08 0.48 -24.75
CA TYR A 252 9.19 0.29 -25.69
C TYR A 252 9.43 -1.20 -25.94
N GLY A 253 9.20 -1.67 -27.16
CA GLY A 253 9.36 -3.07 -27.52
C GLY A 253 10.81 -3.55 -27.58
N ASP A 254 11.76 -2.66 -27.79
CA ASP A 254 13.20 -2.91 -27.93
C ASP A 254 13.97 -2.87 -26.58
N ARG A 255 13.35 -2.34 -25.51
CA ARG A 255 14.00 -2.28 -24.19
C ARG A 255 13.87 -3.61 -23.46
N VAL A 256 14.98 -4.13 -22.95
CA VAL A 256 15.03 -5.37 -22.14
C VAL A 256 14.15 -5.29 -20.89
N ALA A 257 13.97 -4.10 -20.32
CA ALA A 257 13.11 -3.89 -19.17
C ALA A 257 11.64 -4.21 -19.45
N THR A 258 11.17 -4.03 -20.69
CA THR A 258 9.75 -4.27 -21.03
C THR A 258 9.34 -5.74 -20.85
N PRO A 259 9.95 -6.74 -21.51
CA PRO A 259 9.57 -8.13 -21.31
C PRO A 259 9.83 -8.58 -19.86
N ALA A 260 10.88 -8.09 -19.20
CA ALA A 260 11.17 -8.42 -17.81
C ALA A 260 10.07 -7.89 -16.87
N PHE A 261 9.60 -6.67 -17.07
CA PHE A 261 8.52 -6.07 -16.30
C PHE A 261 7.19 -6.80 -16.51
N LEU A 262 6.83 -7.09 -17.78
CA LEU A 262 5.61 -7.84 -18.10
C LEU A 262 5.62 -9.24 -17.48
N ALA A 263 6.73 -9.96 -17.60
CA ALA A 263 6.90 -11.27 -16.98
C ALA A 263 6.78 -11.21 -15.45
N LEU A 264 7.40 -10.21 -14.81
CA LEU A 264 7.32 -10.01 -13.37
C LEU A 264 5.87 -9.78 -12.91
N ILE A 265 5.11 -8.93 -13.61
CA ILE A 265 3.70 -8.68 -13.28
C ILE A 265 2.85 -9.95 -13.47
N ALA A 266 3.06 -10.71 -14.55
CA ALA A 266 2.36 -11.97 -14.78
C ALA A 266 2.67 -13.01 -13.67
N ILE A 267 3.95 -13.19 -13.34
CA ILE A 267 4.40 -14.10 -12.27
C ILE A 267 3.83 -13.64 -10.92
N ALA A 268 3.87 -12.34 -10.63
CA ALA A 268 3.30 -11.79 -9.40
C ALA A 268 1.81 -12.07 -9.31
N LEU A 269 1.03 -11.76 -10.35
CA LEU A 269 -0.41 -11.97 -10.37
C LEU A 269 -0.76 -13.46 -10.13
N ILE A 270 -0.12 -14.35 -10.87
CA ILE A 270 -0.33 -15.81 -10.74
C ILE A 270 0.06 -16.28 -9.33
N GLY A 271 1.23 -15.87 -8.84
CA GLY A 271 1.76 -16.26 -7.53
C GLY A 271 0.88 -15.76 -6.37
N TYR A 272 0.46 -14.49 -6.40
CA TYR A 272 -0.45 -13.93 -5.38
C TYR A 272 -1.82 -14.58 -5.44
N ALA A 273 -2.37 -14.84 -6.63
CA ALA A 273 -3.65 -15.52 -6.80
C ALA A 273 -3.58 -16.97 -6.28
N ALA A 274 -2.59 -17.75 -6.70
CA ALA A 274 -2.41 -19.14 -6.28
C ALA A 274 -2.22 -19.24 -4.76
N LEU A 275 -1.40 -18.36 -4.17
CA LEU A 275 -1.19 -18.35 -2.73
C LEU A 275 -2.47 -17.98 -1.99
N THR A 276 -3.17 -16.93 -2.41
CA THR A 276 -4.43 -16.51 -1.77
C THR A 276 -5.46 -17.62 -1.81
N LEU A 277 -5.67 -18.24 -2.97
CA LEU A 277 -6.62 -19.35 -3.12
C LEU A 277 -6.24 -20.55 -2.24
N THR A 278 -4.95 -20.91 -2.21
CA THR A 278 -4.43 -22.03 -1.40
C THR A 278 -4.67 -21.76 0.10
N MET A 279 -4.37 -20.55 0.57
CA MET A 279 -4.52 -20.20 1.99
C MET A 279 -5.99 -20.10 2.39
N GLU A 280 -6.85 -19.53 1.54
CA GLU A 280 -8.31 -19.51 1.79
C GLU A 280 -8.88 -20.93 1.87
N PHE A 281 -8.44 -21.84 1.00
CA PHE A 281 -8.86 -23.23 1.03
C PHE A 281 -8.40 -23.94 2.31
N ARG A 282 -7.17 -23.69 2.76
CA ARG A 282 -6.64 -24.23 4.03
C ARG A 282 -7.45 -23.76 5.21
N ILE A 283 -7.81 -22.47 5.30
CA ILE A 283 -8.65 -21.95 6.39
C ILE A 283 -10.02 -22.61 6.42
N ARG A 284 -10.64 -22.81 5.26
CA ARG A 284 -11.97 -23.46 5.19
C ARG A 284 -11.94 -24.90 5.70
N ARG A 285 -10.81 -25.59 5.53
CA ARG A 285 -10.61 -26.99 5.97
C ARG A 285 -10.03 -27.12 7.38
N ALA A 286 -9.48 -26.05 7.94
CA ALA A 286 -8.89 -26.09 9.27
C ALA A 286 -9.97 -26.37 10.33
N PRO A 287 -9.76 -27.35 11.23
CA PRO A 287 -10.63 -27.56 12.37
C PRO A 287 -10.63 -26.30 13.22
N ALA A 288 -11.80 -25.98 13.81
CA ALA A 288 -11.89 -24.84 14.69
C ALA A 288 -11.12 -25.14 15.98
N HIS A 289 -10.09 -24.35 16.30
CA HIS A 289 -9.42 -24.46 17.59
C HIS A 289 -10.41 -24.13 18.73
N PRO A 290 -10.39 -24.88 19.86
CA PRO A 290 -11.13 -24.50 21.04
C PRO A 290 -10.76 -23.07 21.48
N ARG A 291 -11.71 -22.34 22.03
CA ARG A 291 -11.40 -21.03 22.66
C ARG A 291 -10.50 -21.31 23.86
N ALA A 292 -9.28 -20.76 23.88
CA ALA A 292 -8.49 -20.62 25.07
C ALA A 292 -9.14 -19.61 26.01
#